data_403608bd424816c51997cf9d852e1e11
#
_entry.id   403608bd424816c51997cf9d852e1e11
#
_cell.length_a   1.000
_cell.length_b   1.000
_cell.length_c   1.000
_cell.angle_alpha   90.00
_cell.angle_beta   90.00
_cell.angle_gamma   90.00
#
_symmetry.space_group_name_H-M   'P 1'
#
loop_
_entity.id
_entity.type
_entity.pdbx_description
1 polymer ?
#
loop_
_entity_poly.entity_id
_entity_poly.type
_entity_poly.pdbx_seq_one_letter_code
_entity_poly.pdbx_strand_id
1 'polypeptide(L)'
;MAERDNVNAYDAIQAFAELFPATLSFSGQSEADYAAWRVRFLAAYHECLGPWPQRVPLEVKVVSTEDCGDHRRLKLYFRSSPGVCVPAYLLIPTDMRPGECRPGILAAHGHGNGKADV
;
A
#
# COMPACT_ATOMS: atom_id res chain seq x y z
N MET A 1 -36.84 7.33 21.16
CA MET A 1 -36.27 6.82 19.88
C MET A 1 -36.30 5.32 19.95
N ALA A 2 -36.98 4.64 19.04
CA ALA A 2 -36.97 3.18 19.02
C ALA A 2 -35.55 2.71 18.74
N GLU A 3 -35.05 1.85 19.61
CA GLU A 3 -33.77 1.13 19.41
C GLU A 3 -33.86 0.36 18.10
N ARG A 4 -33.09 0.74 17.11
CA ARG A 4 -33.00 -0.02 15.84
C ARG A 4 -32.08 -1.20 16.08
N ASP A 5 -32.62 -2.40 15.97
CA ASP A 5 -31.78 -3.60 15.93
C ASP A 5 -30.82 -3.50 14.72
N ASN A 6 -29.53 -3.39 14.99
CA ASN A 6 -28.47 -3.35 13.96
C ASN A 6 -28.27 -4.75 13.38
N VAL A 7 -29.11 -5.11 12.39
CA VAL A 7 -29.06 -6.44 11.73
C VAL A 7 -28.16 -6.49 10.50
N ASN A 8 -27.56 -5.36 10.09
CA ASN A 8 -26.61 -5.32 8.99
C ASN A 8 -25.27 -4.73 9.43
N ALA A 9 -24.20 -5.15 8.75
CA ALA A 9 -22.84 -4.74 9.08
C ALA A 9 -22.59 -3.23 8.91
N TYR A 10 -23.28 -2.58 7.97
CA TYR A 10 -23.10 -1.14 7.71
C TYR A 10 -23.60 -0.30 8.90
N ASP A 11 -24.84 -0.55 9.36
CA ASP A 11 -25.41 0.17 10.49
C ASP A 11 -24.63 -0.09 11.79
N ALA A 12 -24.13 -1.32 11.97
CA ALA A 12 -23.27 -1.65 13.10
C ALA A 12 -21.96 -0.87 13.08
N ILE A 13 -21.30 -0.77 11.92
CA ILE A 13 -20.06 0.00 11.75
C ILE A 13 -20.31 1.50 11.99
N GLN A 14 -21.41 2.05 11.49
CA GLN A 14 -21.77 3.45 11.72
C GLN A 14 -21.99 3.75 13.21
N ALA A 15 -22.77 2.93 13.89
CA ALA A 15 -22.99 3.06 15.33
C ALA A 15 -21.66 2.94 16.12
N PHE A 16 -20.76 2.04 15.69
CA PHE A 16 -19.45 1.89 16.30
C PHE A 16 -18.56 3.14 16.09
N ALA A 17 -18.58 3.73 14.88
CA ALA A 17 -17.85 4.94 14.59
C ALA A 17 -18.31 6.16 15.41
N GLU A 18 -19.60 6.23 15.76
CA GLU A 18 -20.14 7.27 16.65
C GLU A 18 -19.66 7.12 18.10
N LEU A 19 -19.47 5.86 18.56
CA LEU A 19 -18.96 5.56 19.91
C LEU A 19 -17.46 5.86 20.05
N PHE A 20 -16.71 5.81 18.95
CA PHE A 20 -15.26 5.99 18.92
C PHE A 20 -14.86 7.15 17.99
N PRO A 21 -15.01 8.41 18.43
CA PRO A 21 -14.67 9.56 17.61
C PRO A 21 -13.20 9.56 17.23
N ALA A 22 -12.91 10.04 16.02
CA ALA A 22 -11.54 10.13 15.50
C ALA A 22 -10.70 11.15 16.28
N THR A 23 -9.91 10.67 17.24
CA THR A 23 -9.10 11.52 18.14
C THR A 23 -7.85 12.09 17.48
N LEU A 24 -7.44 11.55 16.33
CA LEU A 24 -6.25 11.95 15.58
C LEU A 24 -6.58 12.68 14.27
N SER A 25 -7.78 13.21 14.13
CA SER A 25 -8.11 14.10 13.00
C SER A 25 -7.25 15.36 13.03
N PHE A 26 -6.74 15.78 11.86
CA PHE A 26 -6.02 17.04 11.75
C PHE A 26 -7.00 18.21 11.77
N SER A 27 -6.76 19.18 12.64
CA SER A 27 -7.57 20.41 12.77
C SER A 27 -6.73 21.69 12.79
N GLY A 28 -5.42 21.59 12.51
CA GLY A 28 -4.51 22.72 12.45
C GLY A 28 -4.65 23.57 11.20
N GLN A 29 -4.09 24.79 11.22
CA GLN A 29 -4.12 25.75 10.12
C GLN A 29 -2.73 26.16 9.63
N SER A 30 -1.67 25.72 10.29
CA SER A 30 -0.29 26.05 9.94
C SER A 30 0.56 24.81 9.66
N GLU A 31 1.69 25.01 9.01
CA GLU A 31 2.70 23.98 8.78
C GLU A 31 3.25 23.42 10.12
N ALA A 32 3.40 24.29 11.11
CA ALA A 32 3.84 23.87 12.46
C ALA A 32 2.80 22.96 13.13
N ASP A 33 1.50 23.28 13.00
CA ASP A 33 0.42 22.42 13.51
C ASP A 33 0.42 21.05 12.80
N TYR A 34 0.63 21.06 11.48
CA TYR A 34 0.73 19.82 10.71
C TYR A 34 1.92 18.97 11.17
N ALA A 35 3.08 19.57 11.33
CA ALA A 35 4.28 18.86 11.78
C ALA A 35 4.08 18.23 13.17
N ALA A 36 3.50 18.97 14.11
CA ALA A 36 3.21 18.48 15.46
C ALA A 36 2.15 17.35 15.45
N TRP A 37 1.08 17.52 14.67
CA TRP A 37 0.06 16.48 14.49
C TRP A 37 0.64 15.22 13.85
N ARG A 38 1.45 15.38 12.80
CA ARG A 38 2.04 14.25 12.06
C ARG A 38 2.89 13.36 12.96
N VAL A 39 3.63 13.91 13.91
CA VAL A 39 4.43 13.12 14.88
C VAL A 39 3.51 12.21 15.71
N ARG A 40 2.43 12.75 16.26
CA ARG A 40 1.47 11.99 17.07
C ARG A 40 0.71 10.94 16.24
N PHE A 41 0.28 11.34 15.05
CA PHE A 41 -0.41 10.45 14.13
C PHE A 41 0.45 9.27 13.71
N LEU A 42 1.71 9.52 13.31
CA LEU A 42 2.62 8.45 12.91
C LEU A 42 2.96 7.50 14.05
N ALA A 43 3.10 8.00 15.28
CA ALA A 43 3.32 7.14 16.44
C ALA A 43 2.18 6.14 16.64
N ALA A 44 0.93 6.62 16.67
CA ALA A 44 -0.25 5.77 16.79
C ALA A 44 -0.44 4.85 15.57
N TYR A 45 -0.18 5.35 14.37
CA TYR A 45 -0.26 4.56 13.14
C TYR A 45 0.72 3.38 13.16
N HIS A 46 1.97 3.62 13.57
CA HIS A 46 2.97 2.55 13.71
C HIS A 46 2.60 1.54 14.80
N GLU A 47 2.02 2.00 15.90
CA GLU A 47 1.51 1.11 16.95
C GLU A 47 0.41 0.19 16.42
N CYS A 48 -0.53 0.73 15.64
CA CYS A 48 -1.60 -0.07 14.99
C CYS A 48 -1.07 -1.07 13.97
N LEU A 49 -0.03 -0.72 13.21
CA LEU A 49 0.59 -1.63 12.23
C LEU A 49 1.44 -2.73 12.89
N GLY A 50 1.88 -2.52 14.11
CA GLY A 50 2.83 -3.39 14.79
C GLY A 50 4.26 -3.25 14.26
N PRO A 51 5.17 -4.15 14.66
CA PRO A 51 6.59 -4.06 14.30
C PRO A 51 6.80 -4.27 12.79
N TRP A 52 7.66 -3.44 12.21
CA TRP A 52 8.06 -3.61 10.82
C TRP A 52 8.80 -4.94 10.63
N PRO A 53 8.51 -5.69 9.56
CA PRO A 53 9.22 -6.91 9.26
C PRO A 53 10.70 -6.62 8.99
N GLN A 54 11.55 -7.56 9.34
CA GLN A 54 12.97 -7.47 9.06
C GLN A 54 13.22 -7.35 7.55
N ARG A 55 14.08 -6.41 7.16
CA ARG A 55 14.51 -6.28 5.76
C ARG A 55 15.35 -7.48 5.35
N VAL A 56 15.08 -7.99 4.16
CA VAL A 56 15.82 -9.10 3.54
C VAL A 56 16.32 -8.68 2.15
N PRO A 57 17.35 -9.32 1.60
CA PRO A 57 17.70 -9.17 0.19
C PRO A 57 16.49 -9.54 -0.70
N LEU A 58 16.25 -8.78 -1.75
CA LEU A 58 15.09 -8.99 -2.62
C LEU A 58 15.10 -10.34 -3.35
N GLU A 59 16.27 -10.91 -3.60
CA GLU A 59 16.45 -12.19 -4.29
C GLU A 59 15.53 -12.34 -5.51
N VAL A 60 15.59 -11.35 -6.40
CA VAL A 60 14.71 -11.26 -7.56
C VAL A 60 14.93 -12.45 -8.50
N LYS A 61 13.83 -13.15 -8.82
CA LYS A 61 13.83 -14.24 -9.79
C LYS A 61 12.89 -13.91 -10.94
N VAL A 62 13.45 -13.68 -12.12
CA VAL A 62 12.68 -13.52 -13.36
C VAL A 62 12.21 -14.88 -13.84
N VAL A 63 10.90 -15.01 -14.06
CA VAL A 63 10.23 -16.25 -14.53
C VAL A 63 10.05 -16.25 -16.03
N SER A 64 9.63 -15.12 -16.59
CA SER A 64 9.46 -14.93 -18.03
C SER A 64 9.61 -13.46 -18.40
N THR A 65 9.98 -13.23 -19.66
CA THR A 65 10.04 -11.91 -20.28
C THR A 65 9.20 -11.96 -21.56
N GLU A 66 8.40 -10.93 -21.75
CA GLU A 66 7.52 -10.75 -22.90
C GLU A 66 7.77 -9.37 -23.51
N ASP A 67 7.85 -9.31 -24.84
CA ASP A 67 7.92 -8.06 -25.58
C ASP A 67 6.50 -7.61 -25.92
N CYS A 68 6.10 -6.45 -25.41
CA CYS A 68 4.78 -5.85 -25.63
C CYS A 68 4.83 -4.67 -26.63
N GLY A 69 5.96 -4.50 -27.33
CA GLY A 69 6.17 -3.45 -28.33
C GLY A 69 6.76 -2.17 -27.73
N ASP A 70 6.01 -1.43 -26.95
CA ASP A 70 6.44 -0.19 -26.28
C ASP A 70 7.19 -0.45 -24.96
N HIS A 71 7.03 -1.64 -24.38
CA HIS A 71 7.70 -2.06 -23.16
C HIS A 71 8.01 -3.56 -23.16
N ARG A 72 8.95 -3.97 -22.32
CA ARG A 72 9.17 -5.36 -21.95
C ARG A 72 8.50 -5.63 -20.61
N ARG A 73 7.72 -6.69 -20.53
CA ARG A 73 7.06 -7.14 -19.30
C ARG A 73 7.80 -8.34 -18.73
N LEU A 74 8.39 -8.18 -17.56
CA LEU A 74 9.05 -9.25 -16.83
C LEU A 74 8.10 -9.77 -15.74
N LYS A 75 7.77 -11.04 -15.77
CA LYS A 75 7.14 -11.72 -14.64
C LYS A 75 8.23 -12.16 -13.68
N LEU A 76 8.14 -11.73 -12.44
CA LEU A 76 9.18 -12.01 -11.45
C LEU A 76 8.60 -12.28 -10.07
N TYR A 77 9.42 -12.86 -9.22
CA TYR A 77 9.21 -12.98 -7.79
C TYR A 77 10.32 -12.25 -7.05
N PHE A 78 10.01 -11.65 -5.91
CA PHE A 78 11.01 -11.08 -5.01
C PHE A 78 10.62 -11.29 -3.56
N ARG A 79 11.59 -11.26 -2.65
CA ARG A 79 11.33 -11.34 -1.21
C ARG A 79 11.04 -9.95 -0.65
N SER A 80 9.96 -9.80 0.10
CA SER A 80 9.61 -8.56 0.81
C SER A 80 9.95 -8.61 2.29
N SER A 81 9.95 -9.81 2.87
CA SER A 81 10.27 -10.08 4.28
C SER A 81 10.63 -11.55 4.47
N PRO A 82 11.11 -11.98 5.66
CA PRO A 82 11.39 -13.39 5.92
C PRO A 82 10.17 -14.27 5.61
N GLY A 83 10.37 -15.27 4.75
CA GLY A 83 9.31 -16.22 4.36
C GLY A 83 8.25 -15.69 3.38
N VAL A 84 8.25 -14.39 3.03
CA VAL A 84 7.25 -13.80 2.11
C VAL A 84 7.85 -13.54 0.73
N CYS A 85 7.24 -14.16 -0.28
CA CYS A 85 7.59 -14.00 -1.69
C CYS A 85 6.44 -13.32 -2.43
N VAL A 86 6.73 -12.23 -3.14
CA VAL A 86 5.76 -11.41 -3.85
C VAL A 86 5.88 -11.63 -5.35
N PRO A 87 4.80 -12.07 -6.03
CA PRO A 87 4.74 -12.10 -7.49
C PRO A 87 4.46 -10.70 -8.05
N ALA A 88 5.24 -10.27 -9.03
CA ALA A 88 5.09 -8.95 -9.65
C ALA A 88 5.30 -8.99 -11.17
N TYR A 89 4.82 -7.94 -11.82
CA TYR A 89 5.25 -7.56 -13.15
C TYR A 89 6.15 -6.33 -13.07
N LEU A 90 7.28 -6.36 -13.76
CA LEU A 90 8.12 -5.18 -13.99
C LEU A 90 7.99 -4.80 -15.47
N LEU A 91 7.52 -3.59 -15.71
CA LEU A 91 7.38 -3.02 -17.04
C LEU A 91 8.55 -2.08 -17.29
N ILE A 92 9.33 -2.35 -18.34
CA ILE A 92 10.51 -1.56 -18.71
C ILE A 92 10.27 -1.00 -20.11
N PRO A 93 10.18 0.33 -20.28
CA PRO A 93 10.05 0.95 -21.60
C PRO A 93 11.16 0.51 -22.56
N THR A 94 10.81 0.22 -23.81
CA THR A 94 11.80 -0.24 -24.82
C THR A 94 12.78 0.84 -25.24
N ASP A 95 12.44 2.12 -25.07
CA ASP A 95 13.29 3.29 -25.36
C ASP A 95 14.30 3.61 -24.25
N MET A 96 14.31 2.84 -23.16
CA MET A 96 15.22 3.03 -22.03
C MET A 96 16.65 2.61 -22.41
N ARG A 97 17.61 3.51 -22.23
CA ARG A 97 19.02 3.27 -22.54
C ARG A 97 19.75 2.55 -21.40
N PRO A 98 20.81 1.78 -21.68
CA PRO A 98 21.64 1.20 -20.63
C PRO A 98 22.20 2.27 -19.69
N GLY A 99 22.01 2.09 -18.39
CA GLY A 99 22.44 3.04 -17.34
C GLY A 99 21.55 4.27 -17.16
N GLU A 100 20.47 4.41 -17.93
CA GLU A 100 19.48 5.46 -17.73
C GLU A 100 18.65 5.19 -16.47
N CYS A 101 18.41 6.25 -15.67
CA CYS A 101 17.53 6.22 -14.52
C CYS A 101 16.25 6.99 -14.83
N ARG A 102 15.10 6.38 -14.61
CA ARG A 102 13.78 7.00 -14.71
C ARG A 102 13.01 6.87 -13.39
N PRO A 103 12.06 7.74 -13.11
CA PRO A 103 11.14 7.55 -11.96
C PRO A 103 10.46 6.20 -12.03
N GLY A 104 10.43 5.47 -10.89
CA GLY A 104 9.71 4.21 -10.76
C GLY A 104 8.32 4.46 -10.19
N ILE A 105 7.32 3.73 -10.69
CA ILE A 105 5.96 3.71 -10.17
C ILE A 105 5.70 2.33 -9.58
N LEU A 106 5.32 2.28 -8.31
CA LEU A 106 4.82 1.05 -7.67
C LEU A 106 3.30 1.07 -7.72
N ALA A 107 2.73 0.17 -8.53
CA ALA A 107 1.29 -0.04 -8.60
C ALA A 107 0.91 -1.27 -7.78
N ALA A 108 0.14 -1.08 -6.71
CA ALA A 108 -0.42 -2.16 -5.91
C ALA A 108 -1.89 -2.32 -6.28
N HIS A 109 -2.27 -3.54 -6.67
CA HIS A 109 -3.67 -3.83 -7.01
C HIS A 109 -4.56 -3.77 -5.77
N GLY A 110 -5.82 -3.41 -5.97
CA GLY A 110 -6.86 -3.50 -4.96
C GLY A 110 -7.45 -4.92 -4.82
N HIS A 111 -8.69 -5.01 -4.37
CA HIS A 111 -9.43 -6.27 -4.30
C HIS A 111 -9.93 -6.64 -5.71
N GLY A 112 -9.36 -7.69 -6.30
CA GLY A 112 -9.68 -8.12 -7.68
C GLY A 112 -8.82 -9.30 -8.13
N ASN A 113 -8.55 -9.39 -9.44
CA ASN A 113 -7.78 -10.50 -10.02
C ASN A 113 -6.25 -10.40 -9.79
N GLY A 114 -5.82 -9.46 -8.96
CA GLY A 114 -4.43 -9.28 -8.59
C GLY A 114 -3.64 -8.38 -9.55
N LYS A 115 -2.35 -8.64 -9.70
CA LYS A 115 -1.41 -7.78 -10.45
C LYS A 115 -1.74 -7.57 -11.95
N ALA A 116 -2.74 -8.26 -12.48
CA ALA A 116 -3.18 -8.08 -13.86
C ALA A 116 -4.24 -6.97 -14.02
N ASP A 117 -4.73 -6.42 -12.89
CA ASP A 117 -5.77 -5.37 -12.88
C ASP A 117 -5.18 -3.95 -12.78
N VAL A 118 -3.85 -3.79 -12.77
CA VAL A 118 -3.12 -2.52 -12.65
C VAL A 118 -2.17 -2.30 -13.80
#